data_e0c252d88c3e842fbafeafb6ab2a4dcb
#
_entry.id   e0c252d88c3e842fbafeafb6ab2a4dcb
#
_cell.length_a   1.000
_cell.length_b   1.000
_cell.length_c   1.000
_cell.angle_alpha   90.00
_cell.angle_beta   90.00
_cell.angle_gamma   90.00
#
_symmetry.space_group_name_H-M   'P 1'
#
loop_
_entity.id
_entity.type
_entity.pdbx_description
1 polymer ?
#
loop_
_entity_poly.entity_id
_entity_poly.type
_entity_poly.pdbx_seq_one_letter_code
_entity_poly.pdbx_strand_id
1 'polypeptide(L)'
;MDTRKMEKVTTLIIAIITVCLSFFSIWDWEVVGVYTGCDLYGRILYPFFHANLLHATLNAWCLLSIVFIYDIKIWRLLLSYIIAATIPIDTLGNFVVNMTLPTVGLSAMIFVLFGSISFEVLQKWYYQAWMLFYLTIGFFFPNTNAWIHLYCYITGLVIALMNKPIKSKHYDK
;
A
#
# COMPACT_ATOMS: atom_id res chain seq x y z
N MET A 1 26.47 -6.12 -3.11
CA MET A 1 25.69 -4.87 -3.33
C MET A 1 25.09 -4.49 -1.99
N ASP A 2 25.23 -3.24 -1.57
CA ASP A 2 24.65 -2.76 -0.31
C ASP A 2 23.13 -3.00 -0.35
N THR A 3 22.59 -3.69 0.65
CA THR A 3 21.17 -4.06 0.73
C THR A 3 20.26 -2.83 0.61
N ARG A 4 20.63 -1.73 1.26
CA ARG A 4 19.92 -0.45 1.21
C ARG A 4 19.84 0.15 -0.20
N LYS A 5 20.90 -0.07 -1.01
CA LYS A 5 20.92 0.35 -2.42
C LYS A 5 19.94 -0.50 -3.26
N MET A 6 19.90 -1.78 -2.99
CA MET A 6 18.98 -2.70 -3.67
C MET A 6 17.50 -2.33 -3.42
N GLU A 7 17.14 -2.03 -2.19
CA GLU A 7 15.78 -1.64 -1.80
C GLU A 7 15.31 -0.38 -2.54
N LYS A 8 16.18 0.64 -2.59
CA LYS A 8 15.90 1.89 -3.31
C LYS A 8 15.77 1.68 -4.82
N VAL A 9 16.66 0.87 -5.41
CA VAL A 9 16.62 0.56 -6.85
C VAL A 9 15.35 -0.21 -7.19
N THR A 10 15.00 -1.23 -6.42
CA THR A 10 13.76 -1.99 -6.62
C THR A 10 12.54 -1.09 -6.56
N THR A 11 12.46 -0.21 -5.56
CA THR A 11 11.35 0.72 -5.41
C THR A 11 11.27 1.71 -6.56
N LEU A 12 12.41 2.21 -7.04
CA LEU A 12 12.46 3.10 -8.20
C LEU A 12 11.95 2.39 -9.46
N ILE A 13 12.35 1.13 -9.67
CA ILE A 13 11.86 0.32 -10.80
C ILE A 13 10.34 0.16 -10.72
N ILE A 14 9.79 -0.19 -9.54
CA ILE A 14 8.35 -0.30 -9.34
C ILE A 14 7.64 1.02 -9.67
N ALA A 15 8.14 2.14 -9.17
CA ALA A 15 7.58 3.46 -9.42
C ALA A 15 7.58 3.82 -10.92
N ILE A 16 8.69 3.56 -11.62
CA ILE A 16 8.81 3.79 -13.06
C ILE A 16 7.82 2.92 -13.83
N ILE A 17 7.76 1.62 -13.55
CA ILE A 17 6.83 0.70 -14.21
C ILE A 17 5.39 1.18 -14.01
N THR A 18 5.01 1.53 -12.79
CA THR A 18 3.67 2.01 -12.45
C THR A 18 3.29 3.26 -13.23
N VAL A 19 4.19 4.25 -13.30
CA VAL A 19 3.95 5.48 -14.06
C VAL A 19 3.92 5.19 -15.56
N CYS A 20 4.83 4.37 -16.09
CA CYS A 20 4.84 3.99 -17.50
C CYS A 20 3.55 3.26 -17.91
N LEU A 21 3.06 2.33 -17.08
CA LEU A 21 1.82 1.61 -17.37
C LEU A 21 0.60 2.53 -17.41
N SER A 22 0.60 3.66 -16.71
CA SER A 22 -0.52 4.62 -16.72
C SER A 22 -0.68 5.39 -18.03
N PHE A 23 0.28 5.30 -18.95
CA PHE A 23 0.16 5.87 -20.30
C PHE A 23 -0.57 4.94 -21.28
N PHE A 24 -0.78 3.67 -20.92
CA PHE A 24 -1.49 2.73 -21.75
C PHE A 24 -2.98 2.73 -21.43
N SER A 25 -3.82 2.77 -22.47
CA SER A 25 -5.25 2.62 -22.33
C SER A 25 -5.61 1.18 -21.96
N ILE A 26 -6.27 1.01 -20.82
CA ILE A 26 -6.79 -0.31 -20.40
C ILE A 26 -8.21 -0.44 -20.92
N TRP A 27 -8.44 -1.45 -21.76
CA TRP A 27 -9.73 -1.70 -22.38
C TRP A 27 -10.71 -2.38 -21.43
N ASP A 28 -10.17 -3.21 -20.53
CA ASP A 28 -10.96 -3.98 -19.59
C ASP A 28 -10.29 -3.97 -18.19
N TRP A 29 -10.88 -3.22 -17.27
CA TRP A 29 -10.40 -3.14 -15.91
C TRP A 29 -10.66 -4.39 -15.09
N GLU A 30 -11.59 -5.26 -15.51
CA GLU A 30 -11.89 -6.52 -14.83
C GLU A 30 -10.72 -7.49 -14.93
N VAL A 31 -9.93 -7.44 -15.99
CA VAL A 31 -8.75 -8.31 -16.18
C VAL A 31 -7.61 -7.94 -15.22
N VAL A 32 -7.41 -6.67 -14.93
CA VAL A 32 -6.25 -6.18 -14.15
C VAL A 32 -6.61 -5.65 -12.77
N GLY A 33 -7.89 -5.50 -12.46
CA GLY A 33 -8.37 -4.96 -11.18
C GLY A 33 -8.68 -6.04 -10.14
N VAL A 34 -8.67 -5.65 -8.86
CA VAL A 34 -9.12 -6.48 -7.75
C VAL A 34 -10.55 -6.13 -7.37
N TYR A 35 -11.43 -7.14 -7.31
CA TYR A 35 -12.84 -7.05 -6.94
C TYR A 35 -13.35 -8.42 -6.53
N THR A 36 -14.56 -8.52 -6.00
CA THR A 36 -15.19 -9.78 -5.61
C THR A 36 -15.39 -10.69 -6.83
N GLY A 37 -14.81 -11.87 -6.81
CA GLY A 37 -14.82 -12.82 -7.91
C GLY A 37 -13.73 -12.62 -8.97
N CYS A 38 -12.79 -11.67 -8.77
CA CYS A 38 -11.70 -11.48 -9.72
C CYS A 38 -10.73 -12.67 -9.76
N ASP A 39 -10.14 -12.87 -10.92
CA ASP A 39 -9.12 -13.87 -11.17
C ASP A 39 -7.80 -13.59 -10.42
N LEU A 40 -6.93 -14.60 -10.36
CA LEU A 40 -5.59 -14.48 -9.81
C LEU A 40 -4.77 -13.39 -10.51
N TYR A 41 -4.93 -13.21 -11.80
CA TYR A 41 -4.25 -12.14 -12.56
C TYR A 41 -4.62 -10.76 -12.04
N GLY A 42 -5.89 -10.47 -11.82
CA GLY A 42 -6.34 -9.21 -11.23
C GLY A 42 -5.68 -8.97 -9.87
N ARG A 43 -5.64 -9.98 -9.00
CA ARG A 43 -5.02 -9.89 -7.68
C ARG A 43 -3.52 -9.60 -7.70
N ILE A 44 -2.79 -10.14 -8.68
CA ILE A 44 -1.34 -9.94 -8.84
C ILE A 44 -1.04 -8.61 -9.52
N LEU A 45 -1.84 -8.23 -10.51
CA LEU A 45 -1.52 -7.12 -11.40
C LEU A 45 -2.05 -5.76 -10.90
N TYR A 46 -3.18 -5.73 -10.17
CA TYR A 46 -3.86 -4.48 -9.83
C TYR A 46 -2.96 -3.42 -9.16
N PRO A 47 -1.92 -3.77 -8.36
CA PRO A 47 -1.10 -2.75 -7.74
C PRO A 47 -0.30 -1.91 -8.74
N PHE A 48 -0.02 -2.46 -9.93
CA PHE A 48 0.81 -1.79 -10.93
C PHE A 48 0.01 -0.91 -11.89
N PHE A 49 -1.30 -1.18 -12.06
CA PHE A 49 -2.16 -0.39 -12.92
C PHE A 49 -2.85 0.74 -12.18
N HIS A 50 -3.12 1.85 -12.87
CA HIS A 50 -3.72 3.03 -12.29
C HIS A 50 -4.73 3.66 -13.24
N ALA A 51 -5.82 4.18 -12.70
CA ALA A 51 -6.90 4.78 -13.49
C ALA A 51 -6.47 6.02 -14.30
N ASN A 52 -5.42 6.72 -13.84
CA ASN A 52 -4.87 7.88 -14.54
C ASN A 52 -3.44 8.20 -14.05
N LEU A 53 -2.75 9.05 -14.82
CA LEU A 53 -1.36 9.45 -14.55
C LEU A 53 -1.18 10.14 -13.19
N LEU A 54 -2.11 10.99 -12.77
CA LEU A 54 -2.03 11.68 -11.48
C LEU A 54 -2.06 10.67 -10.33
N HIS A 55 -2.97 9.70 -10.39
CA HIS A 55 -3.07 8.62 -9.40
C HIS A 55 -1.78 7.78 -9.35
N ALA A 56 -1.24 7.40 -10.51
CA ALA A 56 0.03 6.68 -10.59
C ALA A 56 1.20 7.47 -9.98
N THR A 57 1.30 8.74 -10.32
CA THR A 57 2.39 9.62 -9.85
C THR A 57 2.33 9.84 -8.33
N LEU A 58 1.14 10.08 -7.77
CA LEU A 58 0.96 10.24 -6.33
C LEU A 58 1.31 8.96 -5.56
N ASN A 59 0.89 7.80 -6.07
CA ASN A 59 1.25 6.53 -5.47
C ASN A 59 2.76 6.25 -5.55
N ALA A 60 3.38 6.49 -6.72
CA ALA A 60 4.82 6.36 -6.89
C ALA A 60 5.59 7.28 -5.93
N TRP A 61 5.15 8.54 -5.80
CA TRP A 61 5.71 9.49 -4.85
C TRP A 61 5.63 9.00 -3.40
N CYS A 62 4.46 8.54 -2.97
CA CYS A 62 4.27 8.01 -1.61
C CYS A 62 5.18 6.80 -1.35
N LEU A 63 5.24 5.84 -2.29
CA LEU A 63 6.08 4.66 -2.17
C LEU A 63 7.57 5.02 -2.05
N LEU A 64 8.06 5.91 -2.93
CA LEU A 64 9.44 6.40 -2.89
C LEU A 64 9.72 7.13 -1.56
N SER A 65 8.83 8.01 -1.13
CA SER A 65 8.99 8.77 0.11
C SER A 65 9.15 7.85 1.32
N ILE A 66 8.29 6.83 1.45
CA ILE A 66 8.37 5.87 2.56
C ILE A 66 9.72 5.14 2.55
N VAL A 67 10.13 4.60 1.40
CA VAL A 67 11.35 3.78 1.30
C VAL A 67 12.63 4.61 1.44
N PHE A 68 12.61 5.87 1.00
CA PHE A 68 13.78 6.74 1.09
C PHE A 68 13.94 7.40 2.46
N ILE A 69 12.83 7.68 3.17
CA ILE A 69 12.85 8.29 4.50
C ILE A 69 13.06 7.23 5.59
N TYR A 70 12.34 6.11 5.48
CA TYR A 70 12.43 5.01 6.42
C TYR A 70 13.28 3.87 5.85
N ASP A 71 14.03 3.17 6.70
CA ASP A 71 14.88 2.04 6.29
C ASP A 71 14.03 0.79 6.01
N ILE A 72 13.19 0.87 4.97
CA ILE A 72 12.31 -0.24 4.57
C ILE A 72 13.13 -1.35 3.95
N LYS A 73 13.18 -2.49 4.63
CA LYS A 73 13.86 -3.68 4.14
C LYS A 73 13.08 -4.34 3.00
N ILE A 74 13.79 -5.00 2.09
CA ILE A 74 13.20 -5.66 0.93
C ILE A 74 12.08 -6.64 1.32
N TRP A 75 12.24 -7.36 2.44
CA TRP A 75 11.21 -8.28 2.91
C TRP A 75 9.89 -7.57 3.30
N ARG A 76 9.95 -6.33 3.83
CA ARG A 76 8.74 -5.54 4.14
C ARG A 76 8.04 -5.09 2.86
N LEU A 77 8.81 -4.74 1.83
CA LEU A 77 8.28 -4.39 0.52
C LEU A 77 7.60 -5.60 -0.14
N LEU A 78 8.26 -6.77 -0.11
CA LEU A 78 7.69 -8.01 -0.60
C LEU A 78 6.44 -8.43 0.19
N LEU A 79 6.49 -8.33 1.51
CA LEU A 79 5.36 -8.66 2.37
C LEU A 79 4.17 -7.71 2.11
N SER A 80 4.42 -6.42 1.90
CA SER A 80 3.35 -5.47 1.55
C SER A 80 2.68 -5.83 0.22
N TYR A 81 3.45 -6.28 -0.77
CA TYR A 81 2.91 -6.77 -2.03
C TYR A 81 2.10 -8.06 -1.84
N ILE A 82 2.63 -9.04 -1.09
CA ILE A 82 1.93 -10.30 -0.82
C ILE A 82 0.59 -10.02 -0.13
N ILE A 83 0.57 -9.17 0.90
CA ILE A 83 -0.66 -8.78 1.60
C ILE A 83 -1.64 -8.12 0.63
N ALA A 84 -1.17 -7.20 -0.21
CA ALA A 84 -2.01 -6.58 -1.22
C ALA A 84 -2.59 -7.61 -2.20
N ALA A 85 -1.79 -8.53 -2.73
CA ALA A 85 -2.23 -9.55 -3.67
C ALA A 85 -3.18 -10.60 -3.03
N THR A 86 -3.09 -10.81 -1.72
CA THR A 86 -3.88 -11.80 -0.98
C THR A 86 -5.00 -11.21 -0.12
N ILE A 87 -5.41 -9.97 -0.38
CA ILE A 87 -6.57 -9.36 0.29
C ILE A 87 -7.77 -10.31 0.18
N PRO A 88 -8.46 -10.62 1.29
CA PRO A 88 -9.64 -11.49 1.26
C PRO A 88 -10.86 -10.74 0.71
N ILE A 89 -10.76 -10.30 -0.56
CA ILE A 89 -11.72 -9.40 -1.19
C ILE A 89 -13.11 -10.01 -1.26
N ASP A 90 -13.21 -11.34 -1.47
CA ASP A 90 -14.49 -12.05 -1.54
C ASP A 90 -15.17 -12.07 -0.17
N THR A 91 -14.39 -12.27 0.89
CA THR A 91 -14.92 -12.21 2.27
C THR A 91 -15.35 -10.78 2.62
N LEU A 92 -14.51 -9.79 2.29
CA LEU A 92 -14.85 -8.38 2.51
C LEU A 92 -16.09 -7.97 1.72
N GLY A 93 -16.25 -8.44 0.49
CA GLY A 93 -17.41 -8.18 -0.36
C GLY A 93 -18.74 -8.68 0.22
N ASN A 94 -18.71 -9.71 1.06
CA ASN A 94 -19.91 -10.18 1.76
C ASN A 94 -20.41 -9.22 2.87
N PHE A 95 -19.51 -8.37 3.37
CA PHE A 95 -19.83 -7.43 4.47
C PHE A 95 -19.92 -5.98 4.01
N VAL A 96 -19.39 -5.66 2.81
CA VAL A 96 -19.22 -4.30 2.34
C VAL A 96 -19.80 -4.12 0.95
N VAL A 97 -20.69 -3.16 0.79
CA VAL A 97 -21.22 -2.73 -0.51
C VAL A 97 -20.08 -2.10 -1.34
N ASN A 98 -20.04 -2.37 -2.66
CA ASN A 98 -19.08 -1.82 -3.64
C ASN A 98 -17.72 -2.51 -3.79
N MET A 99 -17.56 -3.75 -3.33
CA MET A 99 -16.38 -4.57 -3.67
C MET A 99 -16.47 -5.22 -5.07
N THR A 100 -17.52 -4.93 -5.82
CA THR A 100 -17.75 -5.49 -7.18
C THR A 100 -17.10 -4.65 -8.28
N LEU A 101 -16.68 -3.43 -7.98
CA LEU A 101 -16.00 -2.57 -8.96
C LEU A 101 -14.49 -2.85 -8.96
N PRO A 102 -13.88 -3.01 -10.17
CA PRO A 102 -12.45 -3.20 -10.28
C PRO A 102 -11.66 -2.05 -9.63
N THR A 103 -10.82 -2.39 -8.67
CA THR A 103 -9.93 -1.46 -7.98
C THR A 103 -8.51 -1.68 -8.46
N VAL A 104 -7.79 -0.61 -8.76
CA VAL A 104 -6.40 -0.62 -9.22
C VAL A 104 -5.56 0.40 -8.47
N GLY A 105 -4.26 0.14 -8.31
CA GLY A 105 -3.31 1.08 -7.73
C GLY A 105 -2.40 0.49 -6.66
N LEU A 106 -1.21 1.06 -6.51
CA LEU A 106 -0.22 0.74 -5.48
C LEU A 106 -0.69 1.03 -4.06
N SER A 107 -1.80 1.74 -3.89
CA SER A 107 -2.25 2.26 -2.60
C SER A 107 -2.39 1.18 -1.52
N ALA A 108 -2.82 -0.03 -1.87
CA ALA A 108 -2.90 -1.15 -0.93
C ALA A 108 -1.53 -1.47 -0.31
N MET A 109 -0.48 -1.62 -1.14
CA MET A 109 0.90 -1.82 -0.66
C MET A 109 1.37 -0.66 0.21
N ILE A 110 1.09 0.57 -0.22
CA ILE A 110 1.48 1.80 0.48
C ILE A 110 0.81 1.86 1.86
N PHE A 111 -0.48 1.49 1.98
CA PHE A 111 -1.15 1.46 3.27
C PHE A 111 -0.62 0.37 4.21
N VAL A 112 -0.20 -0.79 3.70
CA VAL A 112 0.55 -1.78 4.49
C VAL A 112 1.86 -1.18 5.00
N LEU A 113 2.62 -0.49 4.14
CA LEU A 113 3.87 0.17 4.55
C LEU A 113 3.63 1.28 5.56
N PHE A 114 2.62 2.14 5.38
CA PHE A 114 2.22 3.15 6.35
C PHE A 114 1.90 2.53 7.71
N GLY A 115 1.11 1.47 7.76
CA GLY A 115 0.86 0.73 8.99
C GLY A 115 2.16 0.22 9.61
N SER A 116 3.05 -0.36 8.80
CA SER A 116 4.26 -1.03 9.26
C SER A 116 5.33 -0.10 9.87
N ILE A 117 5.32 1.20 9.52
CA ILE A 117 6.24 2.21 10.08
C ILE A 117 5.69 2.94 11.31
N SER A 118 4.47 2.64 11.74
CA SER A 118 3.74 3.39 12.77
C SER A 118 4.49 3.57 14.09
N PHE A 119 5.41 2.67 14.44
CA PHE A 119 6.24 2.78 15.64
C PHE A 119 7.64 3.34 15.37
N GLU A 120 8.00 3.56 14.12
CA GLU A 120 9.30 4.11 13.71
C GLU A 120 9.25 5.63 13.54
N VAL A 121 8.06 6.19 13.32
CA VAL A 121 7.86 7.64 13.15
C VAL A 121 8.12 8.40 14.45
N LEU A 122 8.71 9.60 14.36
CA LEU A 122 9.07 10.42 15.54
C LEU A 122 7.83 10.85 16.31
N GLN A 123 6.82 11.38 15.63
CA GLN A 123 5.58 11.89 16.25
C GLN A 123 4.42 10.91 16.06
N LYS A 124 4.42 9.81 16.80
CA LYS A 124 3.50 8.69 16.61
C LYS A 124 2.03 9.09 16.66
N TRP A 125 1.60 9.88 17.65
CA TRP A 125 0.20 10.30 17.80
C TRP A 125 -0.25 11.24 16.69
N TYR A 126 0.61 12.15 16.27
CA TYR A 126 0.35 13.04 15.14
C TYR A 126 0.22 12.24 13.84
N TYR A 127 1.12 11.28 13.63
CA TYR A 127 1.05 10.36 12.49
C TYR A 127 -0.24 9.54 12.49
N GLN A 128 -0.63 8.96 13.64
CA GLN A 128 -1.87 8.17 13.73
C GLN A 128 -3.11 9.04 13.48
N ALA A 129 -3.14 10.28 13.98
CA ALA A 129 -4.24 11.21 13.72
C ALA A 129 -4.37 11.51 12.22
N TRP A 130 -3.26 11.74 11.50
CA TRP A 130 -3.26 11.93 10.06
C TRP A 130 -3.67 10.68 9.31
N MET A 131 -3.22 9.51 9.71
CA MET A 131 -3.61 8.24 9.08
C MET A 131 -5.10 7.96 9.28
N LEU A 132 -5.62 8.20 10.47
CA LEU A 132 -7.05 8.09 10.75
C LEU A 132 -7.87 9.06 9.88
N PHE A 133 -7.44 10.31 9.78
CA PHE A 133 -8.07 11.31 8.92
C PHE A 133 -8.04 10.85 7.44
N TYR A 134 -6.90 10.37 6.95
CA TYR A 134 -6.73 9.93 5.56
C TYR A 134 -7.59 8.71 5.23
N LEU A 135 -7.66 7.74 6.14
CA LEU A 135 -8.54 6.58 6.02
C LEU A 135 -10.00 6.99 6.02
N THR A 136 -10.40 7.86 6.97
CA THR A 136 -11.78 8.33 7.09
C THR A 136 -12.23 9.10 5.85
N ILE A 137 -11.41 10.04 5.35
CA ILE A 137 -11.77 10.83 4.17
C ILE A 137 -11.89 9.96 2.92
N GLY A 138 -11.16 8.84 2.85
CA GLY A 138 -11.24 7.87 1.76
C GLY A 138 -12.65 7.31 1.54
N PHE A 139 -13.46 7.22 2.60
CA PHE A 139 -14.86 6.74 2.50
C PHE A 139 -15.79 7.74 1.81
N PHE A 140 -15.38 9.01 1.69
CA PHE A 140 -16.17 10.05 1.02
C PHE A 140 -15.79 10.24 -0.45
N PHE A 141 -14.71 9.61 -0.91
CA PHE A 141 -14.33 9.66 -2.31
C PHE A 141 -14.90 8.48 -3.10
N PRO A 142 -15.73 8.73 -4.14
CA PRO A 142 -16.50 7.69 -4.83
C PRO A 142 -15.63 6.64 -5.54
N ASN A 143 -14.40 7.01 -5.93
CA ASN A 143 -13.49 6.12 -6.67
C ASN A 143 -12.36 5.56 -5.79
N THR A 144 -12.54 5.57 -4.45
CA THR A 144 -11.56 5.06 -3.49
C THR A 144 -12.11 3.86 -2.78
N ASN A 145 -11.39 2.74 -2.83
CA ASN A 145 -11.76 1.57 -2.03
C ASN A 145 -11.17 1.69 -0.61
N ALA A 146 -11.82 2.49 0.23
CA ALA A 146 -11.37 2.79 1.59
C ALA A 146 -11.27 1.54 2.48
N TRP A 147 -12.07 0.50 2.23
CA TRP A 147 -12.01 -0.75 2.98
C TRP A 147 -10.73 -1.53 2.72
N ILE A 148 -10.26 -1.56 1.47
CA ILE A 148 -8.95 -2.13 1.13
C ILE A 148 -7.85 -1.36 1.85
N HIS A 149 -7.90 -0.02 1.86
CA HIS A 149 -6.91 0.81 2.55
C HIS A 149 -6.91 0.55 4.06
N LEU A 150 -8.09 0.48 4.68
CA LEU A 150 -8.23 0.18 6.11
C LEU A 150 -7.67 -1.20 6.46
N TYR A 151 -8.04 -2.24 5.69
CA TYR A 151 -7.53 -3.60 5.88
C TYR A 151 -6.00 -3.63 5.78
N CYS A 152 -5.44 -3.03 4.74
CA CYS A 152 -4.01 -2.98 4.50
C CYS A 152 -3.27 -2.21 5.61
N TYR A 153 -3.83 -1.08 6.07
CA TYR A 153 -3.25 -0.32 7.17
C TYR A 153 -3.23 -1.10 8.48
N ILE A 154 -4.35 -1.76 8.85
CA ILE A 154 -4.44 -2.60 10.06
C ILE A 154 -3.42 -3.75 9.98
N THR A 155 -3.32 -4.43 8.83
CA THR A 155 -2.35 -5.51 8.64
C THR A 155 -0.91 -5.00 8.78
N GLY A 156 -0.63 -3.80 8.25
CA GLY A 156 0.63 -3.11 8.44
C GLY A 156 0.93 -2.79 9.92
N LEU A 157 -0.07 -2.37 10.70
CA LEU A 157 0.07 -2.17 12.15
C LEU A 157 0.43 -3.46 12.88
N VAL A 158 -0.14 -4.59 12.48
CA VAL A 158 0.23 -5.90 13.05
C VAL A 158 1.71 -6.20 12.78
N ILE A 159 2.21 -5.94 11.55
CA ILE A 159 3.63 -6.07 11.23
C ILE A 159 4.48 -5.16 12.12
N ALA A 160 4.06 -3.91 12.33
CA ALA A 160 4.77 -2.96 13.19
C ALA A 160 4.84 -3.44 14.66
N LEU A 161 3.78 -4.07 15.17
CA LEU A 161 3.75 -4.64 16.51
C LEU A 161 4.75 -5.81 16.65
N MET A 162 4.84 -6.67 15.64
CA MET A 162 5.78 -7.80 15.61
C MET A 162 7.23 -7.33 15.54
N ASN A 163 7.49 -6.22 14.85
CA ASN A 163 8.83 -5.66 14.65
C ASN A 163 9.15 -4.48 15.59
N LYS A 164 8.35 -4.28 16.62
CA LYS A 164 8.55 -3.17 17.56
C LYS A 164 9.96 -3.24 18.14
N PRO A 165 10.80 -2.22 17.94
CA PRO A 165 12.14 -2.22 18.48
C PRO A 165 12.05 -2.32 20.01
N ILE A 166 12.71 -3.34 20.58
CA ILE A 166 12.88 -3.47 22.03
C ILE A 166 13.57 -2.17 22.47
N LYS A 167 12.90 -1.36 23.28
CA LYS A 167 13.50 -0.14 23.83
C LYS A 167 14.82 -0.52 24.50
N SER A 168 15.93 -0.18 23.87
CA SER A 168 17.22 -0.20 24.53
C SER A 168 17.14 0.81 25.68
N LYS A 169 17.32 0.34 26.92
CA LYS A 169 17.28 1.16 28.15
C LYS A 169 18.43 2.17 28.26
N HIS A 170 19.07 2.56 27.16
CA HIS A 170 20.33 3.29 27.13
C HIS A 170 20.33 4.61 26.39
N TYR A 171 19.25 5.40 26.41
CA TYR A 171 19.32 6.83 25.98
C TYR A 171 18.48 7.74 26.89
N ASP A 172 18.73 7.66 28.20
CA ASP A 172 18.43 8.74 29.14
C ASP A 172 19.74 9.11 29.86
N LYS A 173 20.57 9.88 29.20
CA LYS A 173 21.62 10.69 29.82
C LYS A 173 21.77 11.98 29.04
#